data_195042ee0f02d4dd4341ee22ec1d534a
#
_entry.id   195042ee0f02d4dd4341ee22ec1d534a
#
_cell.length_a   1.000
_cell.length_b   1.000
_cell.length_c   1.000
_cell.angle_alpha   90.00
_cell.angle_beta   90.00
_cell.angle_gamma   90.00
#
_symmetry.space_group_name_H-M   'P 1'
#
loop_
_entity.id
_entity.type
_entity.pdbx_description
1 polymer ?
#
loop_
_entity_poly.entity_id
_entity_poly.type
_entity_poly.pdbx_seq_one_letter_code
_entity_poly.pdbx_strand_id
1 'polypeptide(L)'
;MKIGMMCLWNAANGPSIHAELVGRSWIENGHHLKVFSAKRHPDARPTFQQDEDFVIRHFRVNEVIPFTRAASFDPSPILNEEYEVFVAQNVERLPADKLLEVFPKIKKKAVTVQVVHEGKAPEDPLYYKFDWDAIVCFDQRYKDYLVRSFPAERIHMISYPYHPLKLGDKHEARNRLGLPQDVKIVFSFGFRSNDVLAVLPTLKKVAQEYALKYLVVANPESDLGELRSAQKSYDFVELLVKPLPLDELYAYLHASDVLLIHRESSKKYNAVVSSSVCQVLGSGCPILFHESNYVELHGDEIVKYRDFNDLGVKLAQLFNSGFDINRVKAFLDDHEADKISARFISLFEKLTENRKRKD
;
A
#
# COMPACT_ATOMS: atom_id res chain seq x y z
N MET A 1 -17.46 -12.04 -14.06
CA MET A 1 -18.19 -11.55 -12.87
C MET A 1 -18.22 -10.03 -12.90
N LYS A 2 -19.35 -9.41 -12.48
CA LYS A 2 -19.47 -7.95 -12.33
C LYS A 2 -19.21 -7.57 -10.87
N ILE A 3 -18.25 -6.69 -10.62
CA ILE A 3 -17.80 -6.30 -9.28
C ILE A 3 -17.95 -4.79 -9.09
N GLY A 4 -18.62 -4.37 -8.04
CA GLY A 4 -18.65 -2.98 -7.58
C GLY A 4 -17.68 -2.82 -6.40
N MET A 5 -16.75 -1.87 -6.46
CA MET A 5 -15.79 -1.62 -5.39
C MET A 5 -15.90 -0.19 -4.90
N MET A 6 -16.14 -0.01 -3.61
CA MET A 6 -16.11 1.30 -2.95
C MET A 6 -14.79 1.49 -2.23
N CYS A 7 -14.00 2.50 -2.60
CA CYS A 7 -12.66 2.72 -2.07
C CYS A 7 -12.16 4.16 -2.32
N LEU A 8 -11.01 4.48 -1.78
CA LEU A 8 -10.18 5.57 -2.30
C LEU A 8 -9.37 5.02 -3.47
N TRP A 9 -9.50 5.59 -4.66
CA TRP A 9 -8.82 5.17 -5.88
C TRP A 9 -7.89 6.26 -6.39
N ASN A 10 -6.74 5.90 -6.96
CA ASN A 10 -5.71 6.84 -7.39
C ASN A 10 -5.28 7.80 -6.25
N ALA A 11 -5.05 7.25 -5.06
CA ALA A 11 -4.61 7.97 -3.88
C ALA A 11 -3.33 7.34 -3.30
N ALA A 12 -2.41 8.18 -2.81
CA ALA A 12 -1.11 7.73 -2.30
C ALA A 12 -1.21 7.14 -0.88
N ASN A 13 -1.98 6.05 -0.72
CA ASN A 13 -2.13 5.36 0.56
C ASN A 13 -2.30 3.85 0.35
N GLY A 14 -2.05 3.07 1.41
CA GLY A 14 -2.11 1.61 1.36
C GLY A 14 -3.43 1.04 0.84
N PRO A 15 -4.60 1.45 1.37
CA PRO A 15 -5.89 0.96 0.87
C PRO A 15 -6.13 1.20 -0.62
N SER A 16 -5.68 2.34 -1.17
CA SER A 16 -5.77 2.63 -2.60
C SER A 16 -4.86 1.71 -3.41
N ILE A 17 -3.61 1.54 -2.99
CA ILE A 17 -2.66 0.62 -3.64
C ILE A 17 -3.21 -0.80 -3.68
N HIS A 18 -3.77 -1.28 -2.57
CA HIS A 18 -4.42 -2.59 -2.52
C HIS A 18 -5.59 -2.69 -3.50
N ALA A 19 -6.51 -1.71 -3.46
CA ALA A 19 -7.68 -1.68 -4.33
C ALA A 19 -7.29 -1.71 -5.81
N GLU A 20 -6.28 -0.91 -6.18
CA GLU A 20 -5.76 -0.82 -7.55
C GLU A 20 -5.09 -2.11 -8.00
N LEU A 21 -4.26 -2.73 -7.15
CA LEU A 21 -3.60 -3.98 -7.48
C LEU A 21 -4.60 -5.12 -7.76
N VAL A 22 -5.55 -5.34 -6.84
CA VAL A 22 -6.54 -6.41 -7.04
C VAL A 22 -7.54 -6.05 -8.15
N GLY A 23 -7.97 -4.80 -8.22
CA GLY A 23 -8.96 -4.34 -9.19
C GLY A 23 -8.46 -4.41 -10.63
N ARG A 24 -7.22 -3.99 -10.90
CA ARG A 24 -6.61 -4.09 -12.23
C ARG A 24 -6.43 -5.55 -12.64
N SER A 25 -5.94 -6.40 -11.72
CA SER A 25 -5.82 -7.83 -11.99
C SER A 25 -7.18 -8.48 -12.27
N TRP A 26 -8.26 -8.08 -11.59
CA TRP A 26 -9.60 -8.58 -11.96
C TRP A 26 -10.00 -8.20 -13.39
N ILE A 27 -9.72 -6.97 -13.83
CA ILE A 27 -10.01 -6.52 -15.20
C ILE A 27 -9.17 -7.31 -16.21
N GLU A 28 -7.88 -7.47 -15.96
CA GLU A 28 -6.95 -8.24 -16.80
C GLU A 28 -7.37 -9.70 -16.94
N ASN A 29 -8.00 -10.27 -15.91
CA ASN A 29 -8.56 -11.61 -15.91
C ASN A 29 -10.03 -11.69 -16.41
N GLY A 30 -10.52 -10.66 -17.08
CA GLY A 30 -11.81 -10.66 -17.79
C GLY A 30 -13.04 -10.40 -16.90
N HIS A 31 -12.87 -9.86 -15.69
CA HIS A 31 -13.97 -9.40 -14.84
C HIS A 31 -14.31 -7.94 -15.12
N HIS A 32 -15.57 -7.55 -14.88
CA HIS A 32 -16.02 -6.17 -15.02
C HIS A 32 -15.98 -5.47 -13.67
N LEU A 33 -15.21 -4.38 -13.56
CA LEU A 33 -15.08 -3.59 -12.36
C LEU A 33 -15.75 -2.22 -12.52
N LYS A 34 -16.51 -1.79 -11.51
CA LYS A 34 -16.94 -0.39 -11.30
C LYS A 34 -16.42 0.06 -9.95
N VAL A 35 -15.71 1.18 -9.95
CA VAL A 35 -15.12 1.77 -8.75
C VAL A 35 -15.92 3.00 -8.32
N PHE A 36 -16.42 2.96 -7.10
CA PHE A 36 -17.14 4.06 -6.45
C PHE A 36 -16.17 4.78 -5.51
N SER A 37 -15.68 5.97 -5.89
CA SER A 37 -14.58 6.61 -5.18
C SER A 37 -14.90 8.02 -4.69
N ALA A 38 -14.03 8.51 -3.80
CA ALA A 38 -14.13 9.87 -3.27
C ALA A 38 -13.86 10.91 -4.36
N LYS A 39 -14.61 12.01 -4.35
CA LYS A 39 -14.32 13.21 -5.14
C LYS A 39 -12.98 13.78 -4.69
N ARG A 40 -12.17 14.19 -5.63
CA ARG A 40 -10.90 14.86 -5.35
C ARG A 40 -11.18 16.20 -4.65
N HIS A 41 -10.30 16.58 -3.72
CA HIS A 41 -10.40 17.90 -3.10
C HIS A 41 -10.24 18.98 -4.19
N PRO A 42 -11.00 20.09 -4.15
CA PRO A 42 -10.85 21.17 -5.14
C PRO A 42 -9.44 21.72 -5.24
N ASP A 43 -8.75 21.79 -4.09
CA ASP A 43 -7.38 22.27 -3.99
C ASP A 43 -6.32 21.16 -4.11
N ALA A 44 -6.76 19.92 -4.37
CA ALA A 44 -5.82 18.84 -4.62
C ALA A 44 -5.00 19.17 -5.86
N ARG A 45 -3.67 19.09 -5.73
CA ARG A 45 -2.78 19.20 -6.88
C ARG A 45 -3.19 18.16 -7.91
N PRO A 46 -3.05 18.47 -9.22
CA PRO A 46 -3.34 17.49 -10.27
C PRO A 46 -2.63 16.18 -9.93
N THR A 47 -3.38 15.12 -9.76
CA THR A 47 -2.79 13.79 -9.65
C THR A 47 -2.28 13.44 -11.04
N PHE A 48 -1.12 12.80 -11.13
CA PHE A 48 -0.54 12.36 -12.41
C PHE A 48 -1.36 11.24 -13.05
N GLN A 49 -2.26 10.63 -12.28
CA GLN A 49 -3.14 9.58 -12.74
C GLN A 49 -4.51 10.17 -13.10
N GLN A 50 -4.89 10.00 -14.35
CA GLN A 50 -6.27 10.21 -14.78
C GLN A 50 -7.12 9.04 -14.29
N ASP A 51 -8.39 9.32 -14.00
CA ASP A 51 -9.33 8.24 -13.69
C ASP A 51 -9.67 7.48 -14.97
N GLU A 52 -9.77 6.18 -14.84
CA GLU A 52 -10.24 5.29 -15.88
C GLU A 52 -11.79 5.36 -15.98
N ASP A 53 -12.36 4.97 -17.11
CA ASP A 53 -13.80 5.05 -17.40
C ASP A 53 -14.69 4.23 -16.45
N PHE A 54 -14.08 3.28 -15.73
CA PHE A 54 -14.78 2.49 -14.73
C PHE A 54 -14.82 3.15 -13.34
N VAL A 55 -14.20 4.33 -13.15
CA VAL A 55 -14.14 5.05 -11.87
C VAL A 55 -15.19 6.14 -11.80
N ILE A 56 -16.06 6.07 -10.80
CA ILE A 56 -17.14 7.04 -10.55
C ILE A 56 -16.87 7.72 -9.21
N ARG A 57 -16.63 9.04 -9.25
CA ARG A 57 -16.40 9.85 -8.04
C ARG A 57 -17.69 10.48 -7.56
N HIS A 58 -18.24 9.98 -6.45
CA HIS A 58 -19.60 10.33 -6.04
C HIS A 58 -19.76 10.75 -4.58
N PHE A 59 -18.70 10.64 -3.73
CA PHE A 59 -18.79 11.03 -2.32
C PHE A 59 -17.59 11.88 -1.87
N ARG A 60 -17.74 12.52 -0.69
CA ARG A 60 -16.67 13.08 0.13
C ARG A 60 -16.88 12.66 1.57
N VAL A 61 -15.81 12.35 2.27
CA VAL A 61 -15.81 12.16 3.72
C VAL A 61 -15.44 13.46 4.44
N ASN A 62 -15.77 13.56 5.72
CA ASN A 62 -15.28 14.65 6.56
C ASN A 62 -13.76 14.60 6.65
N GLU A 63 -13.15 15.77 6.69
CA GLU A 63 -11.70 15.92 6.87
C GLU A 63 -11.27 15.85 8.36
N VAL A 64 -12.25 15.88 9.25
CA VAL A 64 -12.06 15.73 10.70
C VAL A 64 -12.63 14.41 11.20
N ILE A 65 -12.08 13.90 12.30
CA ILE A 65 -12.55 12.67 12.93
C ILE A 65 -13.99 12.85 13.46
N PRO A 66 -14.90 11.89 13.23
CA PRO A 66 -14.69 10.63 12.52
C PRO A 66 -14.75 10.77 11.00
N PHE A 67 -13.76 10.22 10.31
CA PHE A 67 -13.70 10.20 8.83
C PHE A 67 -14.80 9.35 8.17
N THR A 68 -15.61 8.67 8.96
CA THR A 68 -16.71 7.80 8.53
C THR A 68 -18.02 8.56 8.28
N ARG A 69 -18.00 9.88 8.33
CA ARG A 69 -19.18 10.72 8.03
C ARG A 69 -19.06 11.35 6.65
N ALA A 70 -20.18 11.36 5.93
CA ALA A 70 -20.24 12.00 4.62
C ALA A 70 -20.24 13.53 4.74
N ALA A 71 -19.32 14.18 4.02
CA ALA A 71 -19.49 15.59 3.67
C ALA A 71 -20.42 15.75 2.45
N SER A 72 -20.40 14.78 1.53
CA SER A 72 -21.38 14.64 0.45
C SER A 72 -21.47 13.18 0.00
N PHE A 73 -22.65 12.75 -0.46
CA PHE A 73 -22.86 11.38 -0.94
C PHE A 73 -24.00 11.36 -1.97
N ASP A 74 -23.71 10.87 -3.17
CA ASP A 74 -24.72 10.54 -4.18
C ASP A 74 -24.90 9.01 -4.21
N PRO A 75 -26.03 8.46 -3.78
CA PRO A 75 -26.27 7.02 -3.78
C PRO A 75 -26.49 6.44 -5.19
N SER A 76 -26.82 7.27 -6.18
CA SER A 76 -27.28 6.83 -7.51
C SER A 76 -26.30 5.91 -8.21
N PRO A 77 -24.97 6.20 -8.25
CA PRO A 77 -24.03 5.29 -8.91
C PRO A 77 -24.01 3.90 -8.30
N ILE A 78 -23.98 3.80 -6.98
CA ILE A 78 -23.99 2.49 -6.31
C ILE A 78 -25.29 1.74 -6.53
N LEU A 79 -26.43 2.44 -6.54
CA LEU A 79 -27.74 1.79 -6.65
C LEU A 79 -28.11 1.40 -8.08
N ASN A 80 -27.68 2.17 -9.09
CA ASN A 80 -28.05 1.99 -10.49
C ASN A 80 -27.12 1.06 -11.25
N GLU A 81 -25.84 0.95 -10.85
CA GLU A 81 -24.90 0.03 -11.50
C GLU A 81 -25.24 -1.43 -11.14
N GLU A 82 -25.00 -2.32 -12.11
CA GLU A 82 -25.18 -3.76 -11.94
C GLU A 82 -23.87 -4.42 -11.48
N TYR A 83 -23.92 -5.12 -10.37
CA TYR A 83 -22.83 -5.97 -9.87
C TYR A 83 -23.37 -7.14 -9.06
N GLU A 84 -22.63 -8.24 -9.07
CA GLU A 84 -22.92 -9.48 -8.32
C GLU A 84 -22.23 -9.47 -6.95
N VAL A 85 -21.13 -8.71 -6.85
CA VAL A 85 -20.31 -8.56 -5.64
C VAL A 85 -20.08 -7.09 -5.36
N PHE A 86 -20.26 -6.67 -4.11
CA PHE A 86 -19.92 -5.34 -3.63
C PHE A 86 -18.78 -5.43 -2.63
N VAL A 87 -17.66 -4.80 -2.92
CA VAL A 87 -16.46 -4.78 -2.08
C VAL A 87 -16.27 -3.39 -1.49
N ALA A 88 -16.19 -3.25 -0.16
CA ALA A 88 -15.81 -2.02 0.51
C ALA A 88 -14.36 -2.13 1.04
N GLN A 89 -13.49 -1.24 0.60
CA GLN A 89 -12.10 -1.17 1.04
C GLN A 89 -11.94 -0.13 2.13
N ASN A 90 -11.54 -0.53 3.32
CA ASN A 90 -11.26 0.39 4.44
C ASN A 90 -12.44 1.27 4.84
N VAL A 91 -13.49 0.66 5.38
CA VAL A 91 -14.76 1.34 5.78
C VAL A 91 -14.50 2.55 6.70
N GLU A 92 -13.42 2.55 7.48
CA GLU A 92 -13.01 3.64 8.37
C GLU A 92 -12.62 4.94 7.63
N ARG A 93 -12.50 4.88 6.31
CA ARG A 93 -12.21 6.02 5.42
C ARG A 93 -13.31 6.24 4.38
N LEU A 94 -14.45 5.61 4.55
CA LEU A 94 -15.62 5.75 3.68
C LEU A 94 -16.76 6.43 4.43
N PRO A 95 -17.74 7.03 3.75
CA PRO A 95 -18.93 7.63 4.37
C PRO A 95 -19.86 6.54 4.89
N ALA A 96 -19.46 5.88 5.98
CA ALA A 96 -20.15 4.72 6.56
C ALA A 96 -21.57 5.02 6.98
N ASP A 97 -21.87 6.26 7.45
CA ASP A 97 -23.21 6.71 7.77
C ASP A 97 -24.16 6.59 6.58
N LYS A 98 -23.75 7.10 5.41
CA LYS A 98 -24.54 7.07 4.18
C LYS A 98 -24.53 5.72 3.48
N LEU A 99 -23.39 5.03 3.54
CA LEU A 99 -23.31 3.66 3.04
C LEU A 99 -24.29 2.75 3.81
N LEU A 100 -24.42 2.91 5.13
CA LEU A 100 -25.33 2.12 5.95
C LEU A 100 -26.82 2.33 5.56
N GLU A 101 -27.20 3.55 5.17
CA GLU A 101 -28.56 3.87 4.70
C GLU A 101 -28.93 3.09 3.42
N VAL A 102 -27.98 2.89 2.51
CA VAL A 102 -28.21 2.19 1.24
C VAL A 102 -27.81 0.71 1.26
N PHE A 103 -27.12 0.26 2.29
CA PHE A 103 -26.58 -1.08 2.42
C PHE A 103 -27.63 -2.20 2.27
N PRO A 104 -28.86 -2.08 2.82
CA PRO A 104 -29.90 -3.09 2.60
C PRO A 104 -30.29 -3.28 1.13
N LYS A 105 -30.23 -2.19 0.32
CA LYS A 105 -30.49 -2.26 -1.12
C LYS A 105 -29.34 -2.93 -1.87
N ILE A 106 -28.09 -2.66 -1.46
CA ILE A 106 -26.88 -3.32 -2.00
C ILE A 106 -26.98 -4.82 -1.72
N LYS A 107 -27.28 -5.19 -0.48
CA LYS A 107 -27.38 -6.58 -0.04
C LYS A 107 -28.48 -7.38 -0.77
N LYS A 108 -29.54 -6.72 -1.24
CA LYS A 108 -30.59 -7.37 -2.05
C LYS A 108 -30.09 -7.79 -3.43
N LYS A 109 -29.11 -7.11 -4.02
CA LYS A 109 -28.65 -7.40 -5.38
C LYS A 109 -27.27 -8.07 -5.47
N ALA A 110 -26.43 -7.95 -4.44
CA ALA A 110 -25.06 -8.43 -4.46
C ALA A 110 -24.64 -9.09 -3.14
N VAL A 111 -23.68 -9.99 -3.19
CA VAL A 111 -22.94 -10.39 -1.99
C VAL A 111 -22.02 -9.26 -1.57
N THR A 112 -21.79 -9.09 -0.26
CA THR A 112 -21.11 -7.93 0.31
C THR A 112 -19.85 -8.35 1.04
N VAL A 113 -18.72 -7.73 0.68
CA VAL A 113 -17.40 -8.06 1.22
C VAL A 113 -16.74 -6.79 1.74
N GLN A 114 -16.23 -6.85 2.96
CA GLN A 114 -15.39 -5.80 3.52
C GLN A 114 -13.94 -6.25 3.50
N VAL A 115 -13.02 -5.35 3.09
CA VAL A 115 -11.57 -5.53 3.25
C VAL A 115 -11.07 -4.60 4.34
N VAL A 116 -10.50 -5.17 5.40
CA VAL A 116 -10.05 -4.45 6.60
C VAL A 116 -8.60 -4.04 6.44
N HIS A 117 -8.32 -2.76 6.57
CA HIS A 117 -6.98 -2.18 6.47
C HIS A 117 -6.43 -1.65 7.79
N GLU A 118 -7.29 -1.17 8.68
CA GLU A 118 -6.85 -0.66 9.97
C GLU A 118 -6.49 -1.83 10.90
N GLY A 119 -5.29 -1.80 11.43
CA GLY A 119 -4.74 -2.89 12.25
C GLY A 119 -5.15 -2.83 13.72
N LYS A 120 -6.29 -2.27 14.02
CA LYS A 120 -6.93 -2.24 15.35
C LYS A 120 -8.45 -2.30 15.21
N ALA A 121 -9.13 -2.69 16.30
CA ALA A 121 -10.58 -2.66 16.32
C ALA A 121 -11.08 -1.22 16.08
N PRO A 122 -12.00 -1.01 15.14
CA PRO A 122 -12.59 0.31 14.87
C PRO A 122 -13.31 0.89 16.08
N GLU A 123 -13.12 2.18 16.32
CA GLU A 123 -13.73 2.90 17.45
C GLU A 123 -15.15 3.40 17.12
N ASP A 124 -15.46 3.57 15.83
CA ASP A 124 -16.78 4.04 15.42
C ASP A 124 -17.82 2.92 15.47
N PRO A 125 -18.90 3.06 16.29
CA PRO A 125 -19.96 2.04 16.40
C PRO A 125 -20.68 1.74 15.07
N LEU A 126 -20.66 2.65 14.09
CA LEU A 126 -21.26 2.40 12.78
C LEU A 126 -20.60 1.25 12.04
N TYR A 127 -19.31 1.04 12.26
CA TYR A 127 -18.56 -0.04 11.64
C TYR A 127 -19.19 -1.42 11.91
N TYR A 128 -19.74 -1.64 13.10
CA TYR A 128 -20.31 -2.90 13.54
C TYR A 128 -21.78 -3.11 13.14
N LYS A 129 -22.41 -2.11 12.51
CA LYS A 129 -23.81 -2.20 12.06
C LYS A 129 -23.98 -2.84 10.69
N PHE A 130 -22.90 -3.04 9.95
CA PHE A 130 -22.95 -3.68 8.65
C PHE A 130 -22.99 -5.21 8.79
N ASP A 131 -23.98 -5.84 8.17
CA ASP A 131 -24.09 -7.30 8.08
C ASP A 131 -23.39 -7.81 6.81
N TRP A 132 -22.05 -7.78 6.80
CA TRP A 132 -21.23 -8.27 5.71
C TRP A 132 -21.37 -9.78 5.52
N ASP A 133 -21.40 -10.25 4.25
CA ASP A 133 -21.38 -11.68 3.94
C ASP A 133 -19.97 -12.26 4.15
N ALA A 134 -18.92 -11.47 3.92
CA ALA A 134 -17.55 -11.82 4.27
C ALA A 134 -16.74 -10.59 4.69
N ILE A 135 -15.74 -10.83 5.54
CA ILE A 135 -14.75 -9.85 5.98
C ILE A 135 -13.38 -10.42 5.64
N VAL A 136 -12.64 -9.71 4.80
CA VAL A 136 -11.27 -10.07 4.41
C VAL A 136 -10.27 -9.29 5.25
N CYS A 137 -9.28 -9.99 5.78
CA CYS A 137 -8.14 -9.43 6.49
C CYS A 137 -6.83 -10.07 5.98
N PHE A 138 -5.68 -9.43 6.27
CA PHE A 138 -4.43 -9.80 5.62
C PHE A 138 -3.70 -10.96 6.28
N ASP A 139 -3.79 -11.08 7.60
CA ASP A 139 -3.07 -12.10 8.37
C ASP A 139 -3.75 -12.40 9.71
N GLN A 140 -3.15 -13.35 10.46
CA GLN A 140 -3.69 -13.81 11.73
C GLN A 140 -3.83 -12.70 12.78
N ARG A 141 -2.93 -11.72 12.80
CA ARG A 141 -2.97 -10.59 13.75
C ARG A 141 -4.25 -9.75 13.58
N TYR A 142 -4.72 -9.57 12.33
CA TYR A 142 -6.00 -8.94 12.03
C TYR A 142 -7.17 -9.82 12.49
N LYS A 143 -7.11 -11.12 12.16
CA LYS A 143 -8.17 -12.07 12.53
C LYS A 143 -8.38 -12.12 14.04
N ASP A 144 -7.32 -12.08 14.83
CA ASP A 144 -7.38 -12.20 16.30
C ASP A 144 -8.21 -11.10 16.98
N TYR A 145 -8.26 -9.90 16.45
CA TYR A 145 -9.16 -8.88 16.99
C TYR A 145 -10.53 -8.89 16.34
N LEU A 146 -10.65 -9.26 15.07
CA LEU A 146 -11.93 -9.27 14.36
C LEU A 146 -12.89 -10.33 14.90
N VAL A 147 -12.38 -11.51 15.29
CA VAL A 147 -13.23 -12.58 15.88
C VAL A 147 -13.89 -12.19 17.19
N ARG A 148 -13.48 -11.10 17.82
CA ARG A 148 -14.12 -10.57 19.03
C ARG A 148 -15.45 -9.85 18.71
N SER A 149 -15.66 -9.46 17.46
CA SER A 149 -16.79 -8.63 17.06
C SER A 149 -17.58 -9.22 15.89
N PHE A 150 -17.01 -10.17 15.16
CA PHE A 150 -17.63 -10.78 13.99
C PHE A 150 -17.55 -12.31 14.04
N PRO A 151 -18.53 -13.03 13.47
CA PRO A 151 -18.51 -14.49 13.36
C PRO A 151 -17.26 -14.97 12.61
N ALA A 152 -16.55 -15.94 13.18
CA ALA A 152 -15.26 -16.43 12.65
C ALA A 152 -15.39 -17.00 11.22
N GLU A 153 -16.53 -17.60 10.90
CA GLU A 153 -16.84 -18.16 9.58
C GLU A 153 -16.98 -17.10 8.47
N ARG A 154 -17.19 -15.84 8.83
CA ARG A 154 -17.23 -14.72 7.89
C ARG A 154 -15.86 -14.06 7.68
N ILE A 155 -14.86 -14.41 8.49
CA ILE A 155 -13.53 -13.80 8.41
C ILE A 155 -12.60 -14.68 7.58
N HIS A 156 -12.13 -14.13 6.47
CA HIS A 156 -11.25 -14.79 5.51
C HIS A 156 -9.90 -14.09 5.49
N MET A 157 -8.82 -14.87 5.55
CA MET A 157 -7.46 -14.34 5.40
C MET A 157 -7.06 -14.41 3.93
N ILE A 158 -6.83 -13.23 3.34
CA ILE A 158 -6.25 -13.07 2.00
C ILE A 158 -5.16 -12.03 2.13
N SER A 159 -3.92 -12.42 1.91
CA SER A 159 -2.74 -11.57 2.10
C SER A 159 -2.80 -10.30 1.27
N TYR A 160 -2.10 -9.25 1.71
CA TYR A 160 -1.96 -8.03 0.91
C TYR A 160 -1.18 -8.35 -0.38
N PRO A 161 -1.63 -7.87 -1.56
CA PRO A 161 -0.97 -8.15 -2.83
C PRO A 161 0.33 -7.36 -2.98
N TYR A 162 1.26 -7.92 -3.75
CA TYR A 162 2.51 -7.28 -4.12
C TYR A 162 2.52 -6.95 -5.61
N HIS A 163 3.22 -5.89 -5.98
CA HIS A 163 3.49 -5.63 -7.39
C HIS A 163 4.30 -6.79 -7.99
N PRO A 164 3.99 -7.18 -9.23
CA PRO A 164 4.69 -8.26 -9.91
C PRO A 164 6.16 -7.93 -10.10
N LEU A 165 6.97 -8.95 -10.31
CA LEU A 165 8.40 -8.81 -10.57
C LEU A 165 8.64 -8.01 -11.85
N LYS A 166 9.33 -6.88 -11.73
CA LYS A 166 9.73 -6.00 -12.84
C LYS A 166 11.16 -5.57 -12.63
N LEU A 167 12.09 -6.40 -13.06
CA LEU A 167 13.53 -6.12 -12.97
C LEU A 167 13.94 -5.07 -13.99
N GLY A 168 15.00 -4.32 -13.68
CA GLY A 168 15.61 -3.33 -14.56
C GLY A 168 17.13 -3.41 -14.55
N ASP A 169 17.76 -2.80 -15.54
CA ASP A 169 19.20 -2.66 -15.61
C ASP A 169 19.66 -1.40 -14.84
N LYS A 170 20.60 -1.58 -13.91
CA LYS A 170 21.08 -0.51 -13.03
C LYS A 170 21.82 0.58 -13.81
N HIS A 171 22.65 0.19 -14.76
CA HIS A 171 23.45 1.13 -15.54
C HIS A 171 22.54 1.99 -16.44
N GLU A 172 21.58 1.38 -17.13
CA GLU A 172 20.59 2.09 -17.94
C GLU A 172 19.71 3.02 -17.09
N ALA A 173 19.26 2.56 -15.92
CA ALA A 173 18.47 3.38 -15.01
C ALA A 173 19.25 4.61 -14.51
N ARG A 174 20.53 4.44 -14.16
CA ARG A 174 21.42 5.55 -13.77
C ARG A 174 21.62 6.54 -14.91
N ASN A 175 21.89 6.06 -16.12
CA ASN A 175 22.05 6.91 -17.30
C ASN A 175 20.78 7.74 -17.56
N ARG A 176 19.61 7.11 -17.52
CA ARG A 176 18.31 7.78 -17.71
C ARG A 176 18.02 8.87 -16.66
N LEU A 177 18.45 8.65 -15.43
CA LEU A 177 18.23 9.57 -14.30
C LEU A 177 19.38 10.58 -14.11
N GLY A 178 20.46 10.51 -14.91
CA GLY A 178 21.65 11.37 -14.74
C GLY A 178 22.41 11.09 -13.44
N LEU A 179 22.33 9.85 -12.93
CA LEU A 179 23.00 9.45 -11.68
C LEU A 179 24.40 8.88 -11.95
N PRO A 180 25.37 9.08 -11.04
CA PRO A 180 26.73 8.59 -11.22
C PRO A 180 26.81 7.06 -11.18
N GLN A 181 27.74 6.49 -11.97
CA GLN A 181 27.91 5.04 -12.09
C GLN A 181 28.76 4.45 -10.96
N ASP A 182 29.74 5.19 -10.47
CA ASP A 182 30.82 4.68 -9.60
C ASP A 182 30.61 4.95 -8.11
N VAL A 183 29.35 5.24 -7.71
CA VAL A 183 28.98 5.46 -6.31
C VAL A 183 27.95 4.45 -5.82
N LYS A 184 27.95 4.17 -4.54
CA LYS A 184 26.86 3.43 -3.91
C LYS A 184 25.67 4.35 -3.70
N ILE A 185 24.49 3.96 -4.17
CA ILE A 185 23.27 4.75 -4.04
C ILE A 185 22.34 4.07 -3.05
N VAL A 186 22.12 4.71 -1.90
CA VAL A 186 21.05 4.40 -0.96
C VAL A 186 19.87 5.29 -1.30
N PHE A 187 18.69 4.71 -1.40
CA PHE A 187 17.47 5.40 -1.79
C PHE A 187 16.43 5.38 -0.68
N SER A 188 15.71 6.47 -0.50
CA SER A 188 14.49 6.51 0.32
C SER A 188 13.45 7.42 -0.34
N PHE A 189 12.17 7.11 -0.12
CA PHE A 189 11.07 7.91 -0.68
C PHE A 189 9.88 8.02 0.28
N GLY A 190 9.01 9.02 0.07
CA GLY A 190 7.72 9.14 0.72
C GLY A 190 7.51 10.42 1.53
N PHE A 191 6.62 10.36 2.54
CA PHE A 191 6.13 11.51 3.30
C PHE A 191 6.85 11.75 4.64
N ARG A 192 7.69 10.82 5.10
CA ARG A 192 8.22 10.86 6.48
C ARG A 192 9.65 11.35 6.53
N SER A 193 9.82 12.64 6.71
CA SER A 193 11.14 13.25 6.85
C SER A 193 11.93 12.73 8.05
N ASN A 194 11.30 12.54 9.21
CA ASN A 194 11.97 12.08 10.41
C ASN A 194 12.61 10.68 10.26
N ASP A 195 11.97 9.79 9.51
CA ASP A 195 12.50 8.45 9.25
C ASP A 195 13.83 8.54 8.46
N VAL A 196 13.98 9.53 7.57
CA VAL A 196 15.20 9.82 6.81
C VAL A 196 16.31 10.40 7.68
N LEU A 197 15.97 11.34 8.55
CA LEU A 197 16.95 12.06 9.39
C LEU A 197 17.63 11.14 10.39
N ALA A 198 16.92 10.19 10.96
CA ALA A 198 17.42 9.28 12.00
C ALA A 198 18.62 8.43 11.53
N VAL A 199 18.72 8.12 10.23
CA VAL A 199 19.78 7.27 9.69
C VAL A 199 21.05 8.03 9.27
N LEU A 200 20.99 9.36 9.16
CA LEU A 200 22.10 10.18 8.62
C LEU A 200 23.42 10.04 9.39
N PRO A 201 23.45 9.97 10.73
CA PRO A 201 24.72 9.77 11.46
C PRO A 201 25.42 8.46 11.09
N THR A 202 24.65 7.38 10.84
CA THR A 202 25.20 6.09 10.40
C THR A 202 25.67 6.18 8.95
N LEU A 203 24.89 6.77 8.05
CA LEU A 203 25.29 6.96 6.66
C LEU A 203 26.55 7.81 6.53
N LYS A 204 26.75 8.80 7.41
CA LYS A 204 28.00 9.58 7.47
C LYS A 204 29.23 8.71 7.74
N LYS A 205 29.11 7.71 8.63
CA LYS A 205 30.19 6.75 8.89
C LYS A 205 30.44 5.86 7.66
N VAL A 206 29.37 5.36 7.03
CA VAL A 206 29.47 4.55 5.81
C VAL A 206 30.09 5.34 4.66
N ALA A 207 29.80 6.63 4.53
CA ALA A 207 30.40 7.51 3.51
C ALA A 207 31.90 7.74 3.69
N GLN A 208 32.50 7.39 4.84
CA GLN A 208 33.96 7.41 5.03
C GLN A 208 34.66 6.23 4.35
N GLU A 209 33.92 5.12 4.13
CA GLU A 209 34.45 3.88 3.56
C GLU A 209 34.03 3.68 2.09
N TYR A 210 32.89 4.24 1.69
CA TYR A 210 32.30 4.09 0.36
C TYR A 210 32.03 5.44 -0.26
N ALA A 211 32.29 5.60 -1.57
CA ALA A 211 31.71 6.69 -2.34
C ALA A 211 30.17 6.53 -2.30
N LEU A 212 29.50 7.34 -1.50
CA LEU A 212 28.08 7.18 -1.17
C LEU A 212 27.24 8.36 -1.65
N LYS A 213 26.06 8.07 -2.19
CA LYS A 213 24.97 9.03 -2.39
C LYS A 213 23.72 8.53 -1.68
N TYR A 214 23.14 9.36 -0.82
CA TYR A 214 21.84 9.11 -0.23
C TYR A 214 20.79 9.93 -0.97
N LEU A 215 20.06 9.28 -1.85
CA LEU A 215 19.01 9.90 -2.67
C LEU A 215 17.66 9.81 -1.97
N VAL A 216 17.09 10.95 -1.65
CA VAL A 216 15.79 11.06 -0.99
C VAL A 216 14.80 11.73 -1.93
N VAL A 217 13.71 11.04 -2.28
CA VAL A 217 12.60 11.66 -3.01
C VAL A 217 11.45 11.89 -2.04
N ALA A 218 11.26 13.15 -1.64
CA ALA A 218 10.22 13.57 -0.71
C ALA A 218 8.97 14.05 -1.46
N ASN A 219 7.80 13.74 -0.91
CA ASN A 219 6.56 14.29 -1.42
C ASN A 219 6.51 15.81 -1.14
N PRO A 220 6.03 16.65 -2.06
CA PRO A 220 5.89 18.09 -1.85
C PRO A 220 5.04 18.51 -0.63
N GLU A 221 4.17 17.61 -0.16
CA GLU A 221 3.33 17.82 1.02
C GLU A 221 4.03 17.48 2.35
N SER A 222 5.26 16.93 2.29
CA SER A 222 6.06 16.61 3.48
C SER A 222 6.59 17.86 4.16
N ASP A 223 6.87 17.76 5.46
CA ASP A 223 7.69 18.77 6.13
C ASP A 223 9.15 18.65 5.65
N LEU A 224 9.60 19.66 4.92
CA LEU A 224 10.90 19.65 4.23
C LEU A 224 11.98 20.46 4.97
N GLY A 225 11.63 21.15 6.05
CA GLY A 225 12.56 22.06 6.73
C GLY A 225 13.86 21.40 7.16
N GLU A 226 13.74 20.32 7.92
CA GLU A 226 14.90 19.57 8.43
C GLU A 226 15.63 18.80 7.32
N LEU A 227 14.91 18.26 6.33
CA LEU A 227 15.52 17.57 5.17
C LEU A 227 16.39 18.52 4.35
N ARG A 228 15.95 19.75 4.12
CA ARG A 228 16.76 20.79 3.43
C ARG A 228 17.98 21.19 4.23
N SER A 229 17.87 21.23 5.55
CA SER A 229 19.00 21.48 6.45
C SER A 229 19.99 20.31 6.42
N ALA A 230 19.51 19.09 6.39
CA ALA A 230 20.32 17.88 6.25
C ALA A 230 21.09 17.87 4.92
N GLN A 231 20.44 18.20 3.81
CA GLN A 231 21.11 18.30 2.50
C GLN A 231 22.29 19.31 2.51
N LYS A 232 22.19 20.37 3.26
CA LYS A 232 23.29 21.36 3.41
C LYS A 232 24.41 20.85 4.32
N SER A 233 24.09 19.95 5.25
CA SER A 233 25.04 19.50 6.28
C SER A 233 25.76 18.21 5.92
N TYR A 234 25.24 17.46 4.93
CA TYR A 234 25.77 16.18 4.48
C TYR A 234 25.91 16.21 2.97
N ASP A 235 27.13 16.25 2.48
CA ASP A 235 27.48 16.34 1.05
C ASP A 235 27.04 15.13 0.21
N PHE A 236 26.87 13.98 0.85
CA PHE A 236 26.35 12.77 0.21
C PHE A 236 24.83 12.74 0.09
N VAL A 237 24.07 13.68 0.67
CA VAL A 237 22.58 13.70 0.63
C VAL A 237 22.11 14.50 -0.57
N GLU A 238 21.28 13.89 -1.40
CA GLU A 238 20.55 14.56 -2.48
C GLU A 238 19.06 14.47 -2.22
N LEU A 239 18.39 15.62 -2.07
CA LEU A 239 16.96 15.74 -1.85
C LEU A 239 16.25 16.20 -3.12
N LEU A 240 15.36 15.36 -3.65
CA LEU A 240 14.43 15.72 -4.70
C LEU A 240 13.02 15.88 -4.12
N VAL A 241 12.36 16.99 -4.46
CA VAL A 241 11.00 17.26 -3.97
C VAL A 241 10.05 17.21 -5.15
N LYS A 242 9.40 16.09 -5.31
CA LYS A 242 8.44 15.87 -6.41
C LYS A 242 7.49 14.72 -6.09
N PRO A 243 6.32 14.67 -6.73
CA PRO A 243 5.53 13.45 -6.79
C PRO A 243 6.34 12.35 -7.50
N LEU A 244 6.11 11.11 -7.11
CA LEU A 244 6.85 9.97 -7.64
C LEU A 244 5.88 8.93 -8.22
N PRO A 245 5.53 9.03 -9.51
CA PRO A 245 4.75 8.01 -10.20
C PRO A 245 5.44 6.65 -10.17
N LEU A 246 4.69 5.56 -10.26
CA LEU A 246 5.21 4.21 -10.09
C LEU A 246 6.37 3.86 -11.03
N ASP A 247 6.26 4.21 -12.31
CA ASP A 247 7.32 3.92 -13.29
C ASP A 247 8.62 4.69 -13.00
N GLU A 248 8.48 5.91 -12.48
CA GLU A 248 9.63 6.70 -12.07
C GLU A 248 10.23 6.17 -10.76
N LEU A 249 9.37 5.75 -9.79
CA LEU A 249 9.81 5.08 -8.58
C LEU A 249 10.64 3.83 -8.92
N TYR A 250 10.18 3.00 -9.85
CA TYR A 250 10.91 1.83 -10.30
C TYR A 250 12.24 2.18 -10.98
N ALA A 251 12.30 3.29 -11.72
CA ALA A 251 13.57 3.77 -12.27
C ALA A 251 14.59 4.11 -11.17
N TYR A 252 14.17 4.80 -10.10
CA TYR A 252 15.05 5.08 -8.96
C TYR A 252 15.44 3.81 -8.20
N LEU A 253 14.52 2.86 -8.03
CA LEU A 253 14.83 1.57 -7.41
C LEU A 253 15.86 0.78 -8.22
N HIS A 254 15.68 0.69 -9.54
CA HIS A 254 16.64 0.02 -10.42
C HIS A 254 18.02 0.69 -10.44
N ALA A 255 18.08 2.03 -10.29
CA ALA A 255 19.32 2.78 -10.21
C ALA A 255 20.06 2.62 -8.87
N SER A 256 19.36 2.15 -7.82
CA SER A 256 19.86 2.12 -6.45
C SER A 256 20.53 0.79 -6.10
N ASP A 257 21.46 0.83 -5.15
CA ASP A 257 22.05 -0.38 -4.57
C ASP A 257 21.18 -0.93 -3.42
N VAL A 258 20.49 -0.03 -2.70
CA VAL A 258 19.64 -0.38 -1.55
C VAL A 258 18.51 0.64 -1.42
N LEU A 259 17.28 0.16 -1.21
CA LEU A 259 16.19 0.97 -0.67
C LEU A 259 16.26 0.88 0.86
N LEU A 260 16.44 2.02 1.52
CA LEU A 260 16.46 2.11 2.98
C LEU A 260 15.13 2.65 3.51
N ILE A 261 14.51 1.89 4.41
CA ILE A 261 13.29 2.30 5.12
C ILE A 261 13.56 2.20 6.63
N HIS A 262 13.60 3.34 7.30
CA HIS A 262 13.63 3.40 8.75
C HIS A 262 12.24 3.71 9.27
N ARG A 263 11.64 2.76 9.99
CA ARG A 263 10.32 2.96 10.59
C ARG A 263 10.22 2.17 11.87
N GLU A 264 10.02 2.87 12.98
CA GLU A 264 9.77 2.26 14.27
C GLU A 264 8.40 1.57 14.31
N SER A 265 8.28 0.58 15.22
CA SER A 265 7.02 -0.11 15.45
C SER A 265 5.90 0.87 15.81
N SER A 266 4.75 0.68 15.18
CA SER A 266 3.55 1.42 15.56
C SER A 266 3.06 0.98 16.94
N LYS A 267 2.86 1.94 17.83
CA LYS A 267 2.22 1.71 19.14
C LYS A 267 0.69 1.81 19.05
N LYS A 268 0.18 2.34 17.94
CA LYS A 268 -1.26 2.58 17.73
C LYS A 268 -1.99 1.35 17.21
N TYR A 269 -1.31 0.50 16.44
CA TYR A 269 -1.90 -0.62 15.72
C TYR A 269 -1.35 -1.96 16.23
N ASN A 270 -2.23 -2.94 16.40
CA ASN A 270 -1.88 -4.32 16.76
C ASN A 270 -1.29 -5.07 15.55
N ALA A 271 -1.75 -4.72 14.35
CA ALA A 271 -1.28 -5.27 13.09
C ALA A 271 -1.06 -4.15 12.07
N VAL A 272 0.01 -4.23 11.34
CA VAL A 272 0.29 -3.29 10.23
C VAL A 272 0.95 -4.04 9.08
N VAL A 273 0.69 -3.58 7.87
CA VAL A 273 1.36 -4.04 6.65
C VAL A 273 2.09 -2.85 6.04
N SER A 274 3.32 -3.06 5.63
CA SER A 274 4.07 -2.03 4.90
C SER A 274 3.66 -2.00 3.44
N SER A 275 2.68 -1.17 3.10
CA SER A 275 2.28 -0.97 1.70
C SER A 275 3.43 -0.50 0.80
N SER A 276 4.44 0.19 1.38
CA SER A 276 5.65 0.56 0.64
C SER A 276 6.44 -0.67 0.20
N VAL A 277 6.62 -1.68 1.07
CA VAL A 277 7.28 -2.95 0.69
C VAL A 277 6.46 -3.67 -0.38
N CYS A 278 5.13 -3.76 -0.20
CA CYS A 278 4.24 -4.39 -1.17
C CYS A 278 4.33 -3.71 -2.55
N GLN A 279 4.53 -2.40 -2.58
CA GLN A 279 4.64 -1.63 -3.81
C GLN A 279 5.98 -1.83 -4.53
N VAL A 280 7.08 -2.07 -3.81
CA VAL A 280 8.43 -1.96 -4.39
C VAL A 280 9.23 -3.24 -4.41
N LEU A 281 8.81 -4.29 -3.70
CA LEU A 281 9.54 -5.55 -3.63
C LEU A 281 9.79 -6.15 -5.01
N GLY A 282 8.81 -6.06 -5.91
CA GLY A 282 8.90 -6.52 -7.29
C GLY A 282 9.96 -5.81 -8.15
N SER A 283 10.52 -4.69 -7.71
CA SER A 283 11.61 -4.02 -8.43
C SER A 283 12.93 -4.81 -8.40
N GLY A 284 13.09 -5.73 -7.44
CA GLY A 284 14.32 -6.46 -7.20
C GLY A 284 15.43 -5.64 -6.52
N CYS A 285 15.19 -4.35 -6.21
CA CYS A 285 16.12 -3.57 -5.39
C CYS A 285 16.15 -4.13 -3.96
N PRO A 286 17.34 -4.40 -3.38
CA PRO A 286 17.42 -4.85 -1.99
C PRO A 286 16.73 -3.87 -1.05
N ILE A 287 15.82 -4.35 -0.23
CA ILE A 287 15.14 -3.53 0.78
C ILE A 287 15.81 -3.76 2.12
N LEU A 288 16.34 -2.69 2.72
CA LEU A 288 16.88 -2.68 4.06
C LEU A 288 15.90 -1.94 4.98
N PHE A 289 15.21 -2.68 5.83
CA PHE A 289 14.12 -2.17 6.66
C PHE A 289 14.44 -2.28 8.15
N HIS A 290 14.11 -1.25 8.93
CA HIS A 290 14.20 -1.31 10.39
C HIS A 290 13.28 -2.40 10.94
N GLU A 291 13.79 -3.29 11.77
CA GLU A 291 13.02 -4.39 12.37
C GLU A 291 11.88 -3.84 13.23
N SER A 292 10.65 -4.00 12.75
CA SER A 292 9.46 -3.42 13.35
C SER A 292 8.22 -4.24 13.00
N ASN A 293 7.09 -3.97 13.65
CA ASN A 293 5.83 -4.67 13.36
C ASN A 293 5.28 -4.44 11.95
N TYR A 294 5.86 -3.51 11.18
CA TYR A 294 5.53 -3.33 9.75
C TYR A 294 6.04 -4.46 8.86
N VAL A 295 7.11 -5.11 9.26
CA VAL A 295 7.79 -6.16 8.49
C VAL A 295 7.97 -7.45 9.28
N GLU A 296 7.21 -7.62 10.34
CA GLU A 296 7.25 -8.79 11.24
C GLU A 296 7.06 -10.10 10.46
N LEU A 297 6.13 -10.13 9.50
CA LEU A 297 5.81 -11.32 8.72
C LEU A 297 6.70 -11.53 7.48
N HIS A 298 7.61 -10.60 7.20
CA HIS A 298 8.58 -10.77 6.13
C HIS A 298 9.71 -11.70 6.57
N GLY A 299 10.19 -12.52 5.64
CA GLY A 299 11.35 -13.38 5.79
C GLY A 299 12.61 -12.79 5.16
N ASP A 300 13.32 -13.63 4.40
CA ASP A 300 14.61 -13.32 3.78
C ASP A 300 14.49 -12.53 2.46
N GLU A 301 13.27 -12.28 1.97
CA GLU A 301 13.02 -11.44 0.79
C GLU A 301 13.31 -9.95 1.03
N ILE A 302 13.46 -9.55 2.31
CA ILE A 302 13.97 -8.24 2.72
C ILE A 302 15.07 -8.41 3.76
N VAL A 303 15.96 -7.43 3.87
CA VAL A 303 17.00 -7.38 4.89
C VAL A 303 16.51 -6.53 6.05
N LYS A 304 16.51 -7.08 7.27
CA LYS A 304 16.11 -6.35 8.48
C LYS A 304 17.34 -5.91 9.25
N TYR A 305 17.28 -4.71 9.84
CA TYR A 305 18.30 -4.23 10.77
C TYR A 305 17.65 -3.78 12.09
N ARG A 306 18.33 -4.01 13.21
CA ARG A 306 17.80 -3.83 14.58
C ARG A 306 18.08 -2.45 15.15
N ASP A 307 19.26 -1.94 14.87
CA ASP A 307 19.76 -0.66 15.38
C ASP A 307 20.71 0.01 14.38
N PHE A 308 21.19 1.20 14.69
CA PHE A 308 22.04 1.97 13.80
C PHE A 308 23.45 1.38 13.57
N ASN A 309 23.96 0.54 14.48
CA ASN A 309 25.20 -0.20 14.25
C ASN A 309 24.96 -1.34 13.27
N ASP A 310 23.88 -2.10 13.46
CA ASP A 310 23.47 -3.18 12.55
C ASP A 310 23.12 -2.62 11.15
N LEU A 311 22.54 -1.42 11.06
CA LEU A 311 22.32 -0.71 9.79
C LEU A 311 23.62 -0.56 9.01
N GLY A 312 24.70 -0.08 9.64
CA GLY A 312 25.99 0.10 8.99
C GLY A 312 26.57 -1.24 8.49
N VAL A 313 26.52 -2.27 9.32
CA VAL A 313 26.99 -3.63 8.97
C VAL A 313 26.19 -4.21 7.79
N LYS A 314 24.85 -4.08 7.80
CA LYS A 314 23.99 -4.58 6.73
C LYS A 314 24.21 -3.84 5.40
N LEU A 315 24.42 -2.52 5.44
CA LEU A 315 24.77 -1.76 4.26
C LEU A 315 26.09 -2.24 3.63
N ALA A 316 27.15 -2.40 4.46
CA ALA A 316 28.42 -2.92 4.01
C ALA A 316 28.30 -4.33 3.38
N GLN A 317 27.51 -5.21 4.00
CA GLN A 317 27.23 -6.55 3.47
C GLN A 317 26.55 -6.47 2.09
N LEU A 318 25.50 -5.65 1.95
CA LEU A 318 24.79 -5.49 0.68
C LEU A 318 25.69 -4.88 -0.42
N PHE A 319 26.56 -3.93 -0.07
CA PHE A 319 27.48 -3.31 -1.02
C PHE A 319 28.58 -4.25 -1.51
N ASN A 320 29.05 -5.18 -0.68
CA ASN A 320 30.15 -6.07 -1.01
C ASN A 320 29.68 -7.42 -1.60
N SER A 321 28.59 -7.98 -1.06
CA SER A 321 28.14 -9.33 -1.42
C SER A 321 26.88 -9.35 -2.28
N GLY A 322 26.18 -8.20 -2.40
CA GLY A 322 24.91 -8.12 -3.11
C GLY A 322 23.75 -8.76 -2.34
N PHE A 323 22.66 -8.99 -3.05
CA PHE A 323 21.42 -9.57 -2.55
C PHE A 323 20.94 -10.69 -3.48
N ASP A 324 20.47 -11.79 -2.89
CA ASP A 324 19.93 -12.91 -3.67
C ASP A 324 18.49 -12.65 -4.10
N ILE A 325 18.29 -12.26 -5.33
CA ILE A 325 16.98 -11.97 -5.94
C ILE A 325 16.04 -13.18 -5.97
N ASN A 326 16.56 -14.41 -5.88
CA ASN A 326 15.71 -15.60 -5.89
C ASN A 326 14.81 -15.68 -4.64
N ARG A 327 15.19 -15.05 -3.53
CA ARG A 327 14.36 -14.91 -2.34
C ARG A 327 13.11 -14.08 -2.62
N VAL A 328 13.26 -12.98 -3.36
CA VAL A 328 12.13 -12.14 -3.79
C VAL A 328 11.23 -12.90 -4.75
N LYS A 329 11.82 -13.60 -5.74
CA LYS A 329 11.06 -14.41 -6.71
C LYS A 329 10.21 -15.47 -6.01
N ALA A 330 10.83 -16.26 -5.12
CA ALA A 330 10.14 -17.29 -4.36
C ALA A 330 8.98 -16.74 -3.51
N PHE A 331 9.17 -15.56 -2.90
CA PHE A 331 8.12 -14.91 -2.13
C PHE A 331 6.98 -14.42 -3.03
N LEU A 332 7.28 -13.79 -4.17
CA LEU A 332 6.28 -13.23 -5.08
C LEU A 332 5.45 -14.31 -5.78
N ASP A 333 5.98 -15.51 -5.98
CA ASP A 333 5.26 -16.64 -6.62
C ASP A 333 3.88 -16.90 -6.00
N ASP A 334 3.71 -16.61 -4.70
CA ASP A 334 2.44 -16.77 -3.98
C ASP A 334 1.75 -15.45 -3.59
N HIS A 335 2.44 -14.31 -3.70
CA HIS A 335 2.00 -13.04 -3.14
C HIS A 335 1.77 -11.92 -4.16
N GLU A 336 2.14 -12.10 -5.41
CA GLU A 336 1.86 -11.08 -6.43
C GLU A 336 0.35 -10.91 -6.71
N ALA A 337 0.01 -9.77 -7.27
CA ALA A 337 -1.37 -9.29 -7.40
C ALA A 337 -2.29 -10.32 -8.06
N ASP A 338 -1.85 -11.03 -9.10
CA ASP A 338 -2.68 -12.01 -9.81
C ASP A 338 -3.06 -13.21 -8.94
N LYS A 339 -2.11 -13.72 -8.14
CA LYS A 339 -2.38 -14.83 -7.21
C LYS A 339 -3.35 -14.42 -6.11
N ILE A 340 -3.13 -13.24 -5.55
CA ILE A 340 -4.00 -12.71 -4.48
C ILE A 340 -5.39 -12.40 -5.04
N SER A 341 -5.48 -11.78 -6.22
CA SER A 341 -6.75 -11.49 -6.90
C SER A 341 -7.56 -12.74 -7.19
N ALA A 342 -6.93 -13.82 -7.62
CA ALA A 342 -7.58 -15.11 -7.84
C ALA A 342 -8.21 -15.67 -6.55
N ARG A 343 -7.58 -15.48 -5.39
CA ARG A 343 -8.13 -15.87 -4.09
C ARG A 343 -9.40 -15.09 -3.75
N PHE A 344 -9.45 -13.78 -4.07
CA PHE A 344 -10.67 -12.98 -3.94
C PHE A 344 -11.77 -13.50 -4.85
N ILE A 345 -11.47 -13.78 -6.12
CA ILE A 345 -12.46 -14.32 -7.08
C ILE A 345 -13.03 -15.66 -6.59
N SER A 346 -12.19 -16.58 -6.11
CA SER A 346 -12.64 -17.85 -5.54
C SER A 346 -13.56 -17.65 -4.33
N LEU A 347 -13.29 -16.66 -3.48
CA LEU A 347 -14.17 -16.30 -2.37
C LEU A 347 -15.52 -15.76 -2.90
N PHE A 348 -15.49 -14.87 -3.90
CA PHE A 348 -16.70 -14.27 -4.47
C PHE A 348 -17.59 -15.32 -5.14
N GLU A 349 -17.03 -16.27 -5.88
CA GLU A 349 -17.74 -17.38 -6.50
C GLU A 349 -18.46 -18.22 -5.44
N LYS A 350 -17.74 -18.61 -4.39
CA LYS A 350 -18.33 -19.39 -3.27
C LYS A 350 -19.49 -18.63 -2.60
N LEU A 351 -19.35 -17.32 -2.38
CA LEU A 351 -20.40 -16.51 -1.74
C LEU A 351 -21.63 -16.37 -2.66
N THR A 352 -21.42 -16.16 -3.95
CA THR A 352 -22.52 -16.03 -4.93
C THR A 352 -23.26 -17.35 -5.15
N GLU A 353 -22.56 -18.48 -5.18
CA GLU A 353 -23.19 -19.80 -5.23
C GLU A 353 -24.02 -20.10 -3.99
N ASN A 354 -23.49 -19.81 -2.79
CA ASN A 354 -24.20 -19.99 -1.54
C ASN A 354 -25.48 -19.14 -1.47
N ARG A 355 -25.47 -17.97 -2.03
CA ARG A 355 -26.64 -17.09 -2.13
C ARG A 355 -27.69 -17.69 -3.04
N LYS A 356 -27.33 -18.10 -4.28
CA LYS A 356 -28.25 -18.74 -5.25
C LYS A 356 -28.93 -20.03 -4.73
N ARG A 357 -28.34 -20.70 -3.74
CA ARG A 357 -28.93 -21.88 -3.10
C ARG A 357 -29.93 -21.54 -1.99
N LYS A 358 -29.91 -20.30 -1.49
CA LYS A 358 -30.80 -19.83 -0.41
C LYS A 358 -32.02 -19.10 -0.94
N ASP A 359 -31.92 -18.49 -2.12
CA ASP A 359 -33.02 -17.88 -2.88
C ASP A 359 -33.78 -18.96 -3.67
#